data_934d16b7f72283c58d7800bb02805a2a
#
_entry.id   934d16b7f72283c58d7800bb02805a2a
#
_cell.length_a   1.000
_cell.length_b   1.000
_cell.length_c   1.000
_cell.angle_alpha   90.00
_cell.angle_beta   90.00
_cell.angle_gamma   90.00
#
_symmetry.space_group_name_H-M   'P 1'
#
loop_
_entity.id
_entity.type
_entity.pdbx_description
1 polymer ?
#
loop_
_entity_poly.entity_id
_entity_poly.type
_entity_poly.pdbx_seq_one_letter_code
_entity_poly.pdbx_strand_id
1 'polypeptide(L)'
;MKKTALIIFLGCAALINCMAAAPLAEADKTSKASLPESRPEAAVDQLIPWLLDESRQLRGIRFAEVIFDTTGKRVLPVNPKSEVDRRVVKAITTACDETVKKLNAPASAIQSTTRINEVSSHFEDALRELLNAEPGLSCDLPRTAQGRVMRSGYPDLRIIALASKRVFYLDPKLYAVGSRDSSFRTFYFEPKIATNKVREDAVHFIAGFEHKPREKSGRWNFTRWDLVDLAQFKVKLKAEFQGSNRDIYRPEAIVATSAK
;
A
#
# COMPACT_ATOMS: atom_id res chain seq x y z
N MET A 1 -57.83 -38.28 30.71
CA MET A 1 -57.22 -39.52 31.21
C MET A 1 -55.75 -39.29 31.46
N LYS A 2 -55.38 -39.31 32.73
CA LYS A 2 -54.01 -39.10 33.24
C LYS A 2 -53.17 -40.34 32.98
N LYS A 3 -51.92 -40.20 32.51
CA LYS A 3 -50.93 -41.25 32.73
C LYS A 3 -49.60 -40.58 33.14
N THR A 4 -49.30 -40.78 34.37
CA THR A 4 -48.12 -40.54 35.16
C THR A 4 -46.98 -41.45 34.66
N ALA A 5 -45.81 -41.00 34.43
CA ALA A 5 -44.60 -41.78 34.20
C ALA A 5 -43.53 -41.43 35.23
N LEU A 6 -43.07 -42.45 35.87
CA LEU A 6 -42.22 -42.65 37.01
C LEU A 6 -40.73 -42.23 36.69
N ILE A 7 -40.16 -41.42 37.58
CA ILE A 7 -38.71 -41.05 37.58
C ILE A 7 -38.00 -42.10 38.45
N ILE A 8 -37.02 -42.75 37.87
CA ILE A 8 -36.05 -43.59 38.59
C ILE A 8 -34.75 -42.83 38.77
N PHE A 9 -34.42 -42.48 40.00
CA PHE A 9 -33.12 -42.00 40.43
C PHE A 9 -32.15 -43.19 40.59
N LEU A 10 -31.08 -43.21 39.83
CA LEU A 10 -29.92 -44.05 40.14
C LEU A 10 -28.79 -43.16 40.59
N GLY A 11 -28.47 -43.23 41.87
CA GLY A 11 -27.33 -42.57 42.45
C GLY A 11 -26.02 -43.27 42.05
N CYS A 12 -25.05 -42.51 41.60
CA CYS A 12 -23.67 -42.96 41.45
C CYS A 12 -22.79 -42.03 42.29
N ALA A 13 -22.25 -42.58 43.37
CA ALA A 13 -21.29 -41.90 44.23
C ALA A 13 -19.96 -41.72 43.46
N ALA A 14 -19.54 -40.49 43.19
CA ALA A 14 -18.25 -40.17 42.65
C ALA A 14 -17.29 -39.81 43.80
N LEU A 15 -16.22 -40.58 43.91
CA LEU A 15 -15.07 -40.36 44.76
C LEU A 15 -14.42 -39.04 44.39
N ILE A 16 -14.34 -38.10 45.32
CA ILE A 16 -13.57 -36.85 45.23
C ILE A 16 -12.12 -37.20 45.42
N ASN A 17 -11.37 -37.21 44.32
CA ASN A 17 -9.92 -37.28 44.34
C ASN A 17 -9.37 -35.85 44.39
N CYS A 18 -8.95 -35.46 45.60
CA CYS A 18 -8.32 -34.16 45.84
C CYS A 18 -6.90 -34.17 45.26
N MET A 19 -6.73 -33.77 43.99
CA MET A 19 -5.41 -33.46 43.47
C MET A 19 -5.09 -32.00 43.75
N ALA A 20 -4.08 -31.80 44.57
CA ALA A 20 -3.51 -30.49 44.86
C ALA A 20 -3.09 -29.80 43.56
N ALA A 21 -3.67 -28.64 43.31
CA ALA A 21 -3.21 -27.75 42.25
C ALA A 21 -1.82 -27.22 42.58
N ALA A 22 -0.82 -27.56 41.75
CA ALA A 22 0.47 -26.91 41.74
C ALA A 22 0.27 -25.45 41.32
N PRO A 23 1.01 -24.49 41.92
CA PRO A 23 0.92 -23.09 41.49
C PRO A 23 1.44 -22.96 40.05
N LEU A 24 0.60 -22.37 39.18
CA LEU A 24 1.02 -21.89 37.87
C LEU A 24 2.17 -20.92 38.07
N ALA A 25 3.34 -21.29 37.58
CA ALA A 25 4.48 -20.40 37.51
C ALA A 25 4.06 -19.15 36.70
N GLU A 26 4.17 -17.98 37.33
CA GLU A 26 4.07 -16.70 36.63
C GLU A 26 5.06 -16.72 35.46
N ALA A 27 4.50 -16.68 34.23
CA ALA A 27 5.31 -16.47 33.05
C ALA A 27 5.98 -15.10 33.16
N ASP A 28 7.28 -15.14 33.33
CA ASP A 28 8.20 -14.01 33.35
C ASP A 28 7.97 -13.13 32.11
N LYS A 29 7.36 -11.96 32.31
CA LYS A 29 7.10 -10.94 31.31
C LYS A 29 8.32 -10.07 31.00
N THR A 30 9.52 -10.57 31.11
CA THR A 30 10.74 -9.83 30.82
C THR A 30 11.74 -10.60 29.98
N SER A 31 11.35 -10.90 28.77
CA SER A 31 12.32 -11.07 27.69
C SER A 31 11.91 -10.21 26.51
N LYS A 32 12.00 -8.88 26.67
CA LYS A 32 12.44 -8.05 25.57
C LYS A 32 13.83 -8.52 25.26
N ALA A 33 13.97 -9.37 24.24
CA ALA A 33 15.25 -9.58 23.61
C ALA A 33 15.73 -8.20 23.17
N SER A 34 16.55 -7.55 23.97
CA SER A 34 17.37 -6.44 23.56
C SER A 34 18.23 -6.99 22.44
N LEU A 35 17.95 -6.56 21.21
CA LEU A 35 18.93 -6.69 20.13
C LEU A 35 20.26 -6.24 20.72
N PRO A 36 21.35 -7.02 20.55
CA PRO A 36 22.65 -6.59 21.03
C PRO A 36 22.87 -5.18 20.46
N GLU A 37 23.23 -4.22 21.32
CA GLU A 37 23.80 -2.93 20.93
C GLU A 37 25.16 -3.19 20.27
N SER A 38 25.15 -3.93 19.15
CA SER A 38 26.30 -3.96 18.25
C SER A 38 26.38 -2.57 17.64
N ARG A 39 27.51 -1.91 17.91
CA ARG A 39 27.79 -0.58 17.39
C ARG A 39 27.39 -0.50 15.93
N PRO A 40 26.63 0.52 15.52
CA PRO A 40 26.22 0.71 14.11
C PRO A 40 27.41 0.69 13.14
N GLU A 41 28.61 1.07 13.61
CA GLU A 41 29.86 1.12 12.86
C GLU A 41 30.20 -0.22 12.15
N ALA A 42 30.13 -1.35 12.84
CA ALA A 42 30.45 -2.65 12.23
C ALA A 42 29.46 -3.07 11.13
N ALA A 43 28.19 -2.65 11.26
CA ALA A 43 27.18 -2.91 10.24
C ALA A 43 27.37 -1.99 9.01
N VAL A 44 27.79 -0.74 9.23
CA VAL A 44 28.04 0.24 8.16
C VAL A 44 29.27 -0.17 7.35
N ASP A 45 30.35 -0.63 8.00
CA ASP A 45 31.58 -1.08 7.35
C ASP A 45 31.35 -2.26 6.37
N GLN A 46 30.36 -3.08 6.62
CA GLN A 46 29.95 -4.18 5.72
C GLN A 46 28.93 -3.72 4.67
N LEU A 47 28.02 -2.84 5.06
CA LEU A 47 26.92 -2.39 4.19
C LEU A 47 27.43 -1.50 3.05
N ILE A 48 28.33 -0.54 3.31
CA ILE A 48 28.78 0.40 2.30
C ILE A 48 29.53 -0.30 1.14
N PRO A 49 30.52 -1.19 1.38
CA PRO A 49 31.13 -1.96 0.31
C PRO A 49 30.12 -2.82 -0.48
N TRP A 50 29.13 -3.39 0.21
CA TRP A 50 28.06 -4.17 -0.43
C TRP A 50 27.18 -3.32 -1.33
N LEU A 51 26.82 -2.08 -0.92
CA LEU A 51 26.03 -1.14 -1.73
C LEU A 51 26.82 -0.61 -2.93
N LEU A 52 28.16 -0.51 -2.83
CA LEU A 52 29.04 -0.06 -3.89
C LEU A 52 29.41 -1.16 -4.90
N ASP A 53 29.12 -2.41 -4.57
CA ASP A 53 29.34 -3.54 -5.47
C ASP A 53 28.27 -3.56 -6.58
N GLU A 54 28.58 -2.93 -7.72
CA GLU A 54 27.68 -2.85 -8.87
C GLU A 54 27.33 -4.22 -9.46
N SER A 55 28.15 -5.26 -9.21
CA SER A 55 27.85 -6.63 -9.65
C SER A 55 26.63 -7.23 -8.95
N ARG A 56 26.32 -6.74 -7.75
CA ARG A 56 25.13 -7.13 -6.94
C ARG A 56 23.94 -6.24 -7.19
N GLN A 57 23.76 -5.80 -8.43
CA GLN A 57 22.64 -4.92 -8.77
C GLN A 57 21.31 -5.53 -8.33
N LEU A 58 20.72 -4.96 -7.27
CA LEU A 58 19.39 -5.35 -6.77
C LEU A 58 18.30 -4.85 -7.73
N ARG A 59 18.41 -5.31 -8.98
CA ARG A 59 17.46 -5.03 -10.07
C ARG A 59 16.71 -6.29 -10.42
N GLY A 60 15.54 -6.13 -11.00
CA GLY A 60 14.74 -7.26 -11.48
C GLY A 60 14.07 -8.06 -10.36
N ILE A 61 14.00 -7.51 -9.15
CA ILE A 61 13.29 -8.09 -8.01
C ILE A 61 11.80 -8.07 -8.34
N ARG A 62 11.11 -9.18 -8.23
CA ARG A 62 9.65 -9.21 -8.46
C ARG A 62 8.94 -8.42 -7.37
N PHE A 63 8.13 -7.45 -7.74
CA PHE A 63 7.36 -6.64 -6.80
C PHE A 63 6.43 -7.50 -5.93
N ALA A 64 5.88 -8.57 -6.51
CA ALA A 64 5.06 -9.53 -5.79
C ALA A 64 5.80 -10.20 -4.61
N GLU A 65 7.10 -10.46 -4.74
CA GLU A 65 7.94 -10.99 -3.65
C GLU A 65 8.14 -9.92 -2.58
N VAL A 66 8.44 -8.69 -2.98
CA VAL A 66 8.60 -7.58 -2.02
C VAL A 66 7.32 -7.37 -1.19
N ILE A 67 6.15 -7.41 -1.83
CA ILE A 67 4.86 -7.32 -1.13
C ILE A 67 4.68 -8.50 -0.19
N PHE A 68 4.92 -9.73 -0.65
CA PHE A 68 4.72 -10.92 0.16
C PHE A 68 5.62 -10.92 1.40
N ASP A 69 6.91 -10.64 1.25
CA ASP A 69 7.88 -10.64 2.35
C ASP A 69 7.61 -9.52 3.36
N THR A 70 7.05 -8.38 2.88
CA THR A 70 6.73 -7.25 3.77
C THR A 70 5.40 -7.43 4.51
N THR A 71 4.40 -8.08 3.88
CA THR A 71 3.01 -8.04 4.34
C THR A 71 2.38 -9.41 4.58
N GLY A 72 2.99 -10.49 4.08
CA GLY A 72 2.39 -11.82 3.98
C GLY A 72 1.22 -11.89 2.99
N LYS A 73 1.02 -10.85 2.12
CA LYS A 73 -0.07 -10.79 1.15
C LYS A 73 0.43 -11.01 -0.27
N ARG A 74 -0.40 -11.64 -1.09
CA ARG A 74 -0.03 -11.98 -2.47
C ARG A 74 -0.53 -10.94 -3.45
N VAL A 75 0.34 -10.59 -4.39
CA VAL A 75 -0.07 -9.90 -5.62
C VAL A 75 -0.61 -10.95 -6.58
N LEU A 76 -1.88 -10.86 -6.88
CA LEU A 76 -2.57 -11.80 -7.77
C LEU A 76 -2.57 -11.25 -9.20
N PRO A 77 -2.38 -12.10 -10.22
CA PRO A 77 -2.58 -11.67 -11.60
C PRO A 77 -4.07 -11.46 -11.91
N VAL A 78 -4.35 -10.61 -12.88
CA VAL A 78 -5.68 -10.54 -13.48
C VAL A 78 -6.02 -11.89 -14.12
N ASN A 79 -7.19 -12.41 -13.80
CA ASN A 79 -7.69 -13.62 -14.45
C ASN A 79 -8.71 -13.25 -15.55
N PRO A 80 -8.34 -13.32 -16.82
CA PRO A 80 -9.25 -12.95 -17.93
C PRO A 80 -10.47 -13.87 -18.06
N LYS A 81 -10.45 -15.05 -17.44
CA LYS A 81 -11.57 -15.98 -17.38
C LYS A 81 -12.55 -15.66 -16.24
N SER A 82 -12.12 -14.89 -15.24
CA SER A 82 -12.95 -14.45 -14.12
C SER A 82 -13.89 -13.34 -14.59
N GLU A 83 -15.19 -13.53 -14.44
CA GLU A 83 -16.19 -12.49 -14.72
C GLU A 83 -15.98 -11.26 -13.81
N VAL A 84 -15.66 -11.50 -12.55
CA VAL A 84 -15.38 -10.42 -11.57
C VAL A 84 -14.20 -9.57 -12.02
N ASP A 85 -13.09 -10.20 -12.44
CA ASP A 85 -11.91 -9.46 -12.88
C ASP A 85 -12.19 -8.66 -14.15
N ARG A 86 -12.86 -9.27 -15.15
CA ARG A 86 -13.27 -8.56 -16.37
C ARG A 86 -14.15 -7.36 -16.09
N ARG A 87 -15.13 -7.53 -15.18
CA ARG A 87 -16.04 -6.45 -14.78
C ARG A 87 -15.28 -5.31 -14.10
N VAL A 88 -14.41 -5.62 -13.14
CA VAL A 88 -13.63 -4.60 -12.43
C VAL A 88 -12.65 -3.89 -13.37
N VAL A 89 -11.96 -4.63 -14.25
CA VAL A 89 -11.10 -4.02 -15.28
C VAL A 89 -11.90 -3.08 -16.18
N LYS A 90 -13.09 -3.50 -16.64
CA LYS A 90 -13.98 -2.63 -17.43
C LYS A 90 -14.39 -1.37 -16.66
N ALA A 91 -14.77 -1.51 -15.40
CA ALA A 91 -15.12 -0.37 -14.55
C ALA A 91 -13.94 0.62 -14.40
N ILE A 92 -12.73 0.10 -14.15
CA ILE A 92 -11.52 0.93 -14.04
C ILE A 92 -11.25 1.65 -15.38
N THR A 93 -11.30 0.95 -16.51
CA THR A 93 -11.04 1.56 -17.83
C THR A 93 -12.06 2.65 -18.16
N THR A 94 -13.35 2.42 -17.90
CA THR A 94 -14.39 3.44 -18.04
C THR A 94 -14.13 4.64 -17.11
N ALA A 95 -13.76 4.38 -15.86
CA ALA A 95 -13.43 5.43 -14.90
C ALA A 95 -12.19 6.25 -15.34
N CYS A 96 -11.18 5.61 -15.97
CA CYS A 96 -10.04 6.31 -16.55
C CYS A 96 -10.44 7.25 -17.69
N ASP A 97 -11.29 6.79 -18.61
CA ASP A 97 -11.80 7.60 -19.72
C ASP A 97 -12.58 8.83 -19.22
N GLU A 98 -13.51 8.62 -18.29
CA GLU A 98 -14.30 9.71 -17.71
C GLU A 98 -13.46 10.66 -16.85
N THR A 99 -12.43 10.14 -16.15
CA THR A 99 -11.48 10.97 -15.40
C THR A 99 -10.72 11.90 -16.34
N VAL A 100 -10.17 11.39 -17.44
CA VAL A 100 -9.46 12.22 -18.44
C VAL A 100 -10.39 13.28 -19.00
N LYS A 101 -11.62 12.93 -19.37
CA LYS A 101 -12.63 13.85 -19.88
C LYS A 101 -12.97 14.94 -18.84
N LYS A 102 -13.26 14.55 -17.59
CA LYS A 102 -13.60 15.46 -16.47
C LYS A 102 -12.45 16.43 -16.19
N LEU A 103 -11.22 15.93 -16.13
CA LEU A 103 -10.05 16.73 -15.76
C LEU A 103 -9.57 17.63 -16.92
N ASN A 104 -9.78 17.25 -18.16
CA ASN A 104 -9.50 18.11 -19.32
C ASN A 104 -10.54 19.23 -19.53
N ALA A 105 -11.69 19.16 -18.86
CA ALA A 105 -12.71 20.20 -19.01
C ALA A 105 -12.17 21.57 -18.55
N PRO A 106 -12.46 22.66 -19.30
CA PRO A 106 -11.97 24.02 -18.97
C PRO A 106 -12.32 24.49 -17.54
N ALA A 107 -13.48 24.03 -17.03
CA ALA A 107 -13.95 24.36 -15.67
C ALA A 107 -13.36 23.45 -14.58
N SER A 108 -12.52 22.51 -14.92
CA SER A 108 -11.91 21.62 -13.93
C SER A 108 -10.96 22.38 -13.02
N ALA A 109 -11.07 22.13 -11.71
CA ALA A 109 -10.22 22.77 -10.69
C ALA A 109 -8.71 22.60 -10.94
N ILE A 110 -8.31 21.48 -11.58
CA ILE A 110 -6.90 21.24 -11.86
C ILE A 110 -6.32 22.23 -12.87
N GLN A 111 -7.16 22.89 -13.68
CA GLN A 111 -6.67 23.82 -14.70
C GLN A 111 -6.03 25.07 -14.08
N SER A 112 -6.34 25.38 -12.82
CA SER A 112 -5.68 26.42 -12.02
C SER A 112 -4.42 25.94 -11.29
N THR A 113 -4.22 24.62 -11.16
CA THR A 113 -3.10 24.03 -10.43
C THR A 113 -1.81 24.14 -11.24
N THR A 114 -0.73 24.60 -10.62
CA THR A 114 0.54 24.85 -11.32
C THR A 114 1.51 23.68 -11.26
N ARG A 115 1.45 22.88 -10.20
CA ARG A 115 2.39 21.78 -9.92
C ARG A 115 1.76 20.42 -10.18
N ILE A 116 2.43 19.58 -10.96
CA ILE A 116 1.96 18.24 -11.30
C ILE A 116 1.70 17.37 -10.07
N ASN A 117 2.50 17.51 -9.02
CA ASN A 117 2.33 16.75 -7.79
C ASN A 117 1.02 17.06 -7.04
N GLU A 118 0.47 18.26 -7.25
CA GLU A 118 -0.83 18.66 -6.68
C GLU A 118 -2.00 18.13 -7.51
N VAL A 119 -1.74 17.82 -8.79
CA VAL A 119 -2.74 17.29 -9.73
C VAL A 119 -3.09 15.83 -9.43
N SER A 120 -2.16 15.03 -8.91
CA SER A 120 -2.36 13.59 -8.68
C SER A 120 -3.56 13.28 -7.77
N SER A 121 -3.79 14.08 -6.73
CA SER A 121 -4.91 13.89 -5.81
C SER A 121 -6.27 14.02 -6.50
N HIS A 122 -6.38 14.84 -7.53
CA HIS A 122 -7.62 14.97 -8.32
C HIS A 122 -7.93 13.72 -9.13
N PHE A 123 -6.89 12.98 -9.59
CA PHE A 123 -7.08 11.69 -10.25
C PHE A 123 -7.57 10.64 -9.26
N GLU A 124 -6.96 10.57 -8.08
CA GLU A 124 -7.41 9.66 -7.01
C GLU A 124 -8.88 9.91 -6.65
N ASP A 125 -9.26 11.17 -6.43
CA ASP A 125 -10.62 11.53 -6.04
C ASP A 125 -11.64 11.26 -7.16
N ALA A 126 -11.31 11.58 -8.42
CA ALA A 126 -12.18 11.32 -9.57
C ALA A 126 -12.38 9.82 -9.81
N LEU A 127 -11.30 9.03 -9.79
CA LEU A 127 -11.39 7.59 -9.94
C LEU A 127 -12.19 6.96 -8.79
N ARG A 128 -11.98 7.39 -7.56
CA ARG A 128 -12.72 6.90 -6.39
C ARG A 128 -14.22 7.20 -6.50
N GLU A 129 -14.59 8.42 -6.91
CA GLU A 129 -15.98 8.83 -7.12
C GLU A 129 -16.65 7.95 -8.19
N LEU A 130 -16.02 7.82 -9.36
CA LEU A 130 -16.55 7.06 -10.49
C LEU A 130 -16.68 5.55 -10.18
N LEU A 131 -15.68 4.97 -9.50
CA LEU A 131 -15.70 3.56 -9.12
C LEU A 131 -16.72 3.26 -8.02
N ASN A 132 -17.02 4.22 -7.13
CA ASN A 132 -18.10 4.09 -6.15
C ASN A 132 -19.48 4.24 -6.77
N ALA A 133 -19.60 4.94 -7.90
CA ALA A 133 -20.85 5.02 -8.64
C ALA A 133 -21.17 3.74 -9.43
N GLU A 134 -20.17 2.85 -9.63
CA GLU A 134 -20.37 1.58 -10.32
C GLU A 134 -21.09 0.56 -9.39
N PRO A 135 -22.27 0.07 -9.74
CA PRO A 135 -23.02 -0.87 -8.92
C PRO A 135 -22.19 -2.11 -8.55
N GLY A 136 -22.19 -2.50 -7.27
CA GLY A 136 -21.49 -3.69 -6.77
C GLY A 136 -19.98 -3.52 -6.59
N LEU A 137 -19.45 -2.31 -6.71
CA LEU A 137 -18.11 -1.95 -6.30
C LEU A 137 -18.12 -1.02 -5.08
N SER A 138 -17.04 -1.01 -4.34
CA SER A 138 -16.69 0.00 -3.34
C SER A 138 -15.24 0.39 -3.56
N CYS A 139 -14.93 1.68 -3.53
CA CYS A 139 -13.59 2.21 -3.72
C CYS A 139 -13.26 3.22 -2.63
N ASP A 140 -12.24 2.92 -1.82
CA ASP A 140 -11.84 3.72 -0.68
C ASP A 140 -10.33 3.97 -0.67
N LEU A 141 -9.90 4.97 0.11
CA LEU A 141 -8.50 5.13 0.49
C LEU A 141 -8.12 3.97 1.42
N PRO A 142 -7.08 3.19 1.11
CA PRO A 142 -6.69 2.05 1.93
C PRO A 142 -6.16 2.51 3.29
N ARG A 143 -6.43 1.69 4.32
CA ARG A 143 -5.97 1.96 5.67
C ARG A 143 -4.64 1.28 5.95
N THR A 144 -3.80 1.95 6.72
CA THR A 144 -2.54 1.38 7.23
C THR A 144 -2.79 0.19 8.16
N ALA A 145 -1.73 -0.54 8.51
CA ALA A 145 -1.77 -1.60 9.51
C ALA A 145 -2.32 -1.11 10.87
N GLN A 146 -2.15 0.17 11.19
CA GLN A 146 -2.68 0.82 12.39
C GLN A 146 -4.11 1.35 12.22
N GLY A 147 -4.79 1.07 11.10
CA GLY A 147 -6.16 1.52 10.82
C GLY A 147 -6.29 2.97 10.37
N ARG A 148 -5.19 3.71 10.22
CA ARG A 148 -5.22 5.12 9.81
C ARG A 148 -5.40 5.24 8.30
N VAL A 149 -6.18 6.23 7.86
CA VAL A 149 -6.25 6.64 6.45
C VAL A 149 -5.06 7.55 6.17
N MET A 150 -4.28 7.22 5.13
CA MET A 150 -3.11 7.99 4.73
C MET A 150 -3.06 8.03 3.20
N ARG A 151 -3.02 9.25 2.61
CA ARG A 151 -2.92 9.40 1.15
C ARG A 151 -1.53 9.05 0.63
N SER A 152 -0.47 9.39 1.38
CA SER A 152 0.90 9.08 0.95
C SER A 152 1.20 7.58 0.97
N GLY A 153 2.08 7.15 0.07
CA GLY A 153 2.54 5.76 -0.06
C GLY A 153 1.56 4.87 -0.81
N TYR A 154 2.11 3.78 -1.32
CA TYR A 154 1.41 2.78 -2.12
C TYR A 154 0.53 1.85 -1.27
N PRO A 155 -0.63 1.40 -1.75
CA PRO A 155 -1.40 1.88 -2.91
C PRO A 155 -2.28 3.10 -2.57
N ASP A 156 -2.79 3.81 -3.59
CA ASP A 156 -3.62 5.00 -3.39
C ASP A 156 -5.11 4.67 -3.21
N LEU A 157 -5.62 3.68 -3.94
CA LEU A 157 -7.02 3.27 -3.90
C LEU A 157 -7.17 1.77 -3.66
N ARG A 158 -8.23 1.39 -2.94
CA ARG A 158 -8.65 0.03 -2.68
C ARG A 158 -10.06 -0.18 -3.21
N ILE A 159 -10.22 -1.11 -4.16
CA ILE A 159 -11.48 -1.45 -4.80
C ILE A 159 -11.91 -2.83 -4.31
N ILE A 160 -13.18 -2.98 -3.95
CA ILE A 160 -13.77 -4.25 -3.53
C ILE A 160 -14.94 -4.58 -4.46
N ALA A 161 -14.91 -5.75 -5.08
CA ALA A 161 -16.08 -6.34 -5.70
C ALA A 161 -16.99 -6.91 -4.59
N LEU A 162 -18.09 -6.25 -4.28
CA LEU A 162 -18.88 -6.47 -3.06
C LEU A 162 -19.43 -7.89 -2.93
N ALA A 163 -19.85 -8.52 -4.04
CA ALA A 163 -20.40 -9.86 -4.03
C ALA A 163 -19.36 -10.94 -3.73
N SER A 164 -18.16 -10.84 -4.35
CA SER A 164 -17.10 -11.84 -4.21
C SER A 164 -16.10 -11.53 -3.11
N LYS A 165 -16.13 -10.32 -2.58
CA LYS A 165 -15.13 -9.74 -1.65
C LYS A 165 -13.71 -9.68 -2.24
N ARG A 166 -13.57 -9.85 -3.56
CA ARG A 166 -12.28 -9.76 -4.25
C ARG A 166 -11.78 -8.32 -4.22
N VAL A 167 -10.51 -8.16 -3.89
CA VAL A 167 -9.87 -6.87 -3.70
C VAL A 167 -8.93 -6.56 -4.85
N PHE A 168 -8.90 -5.29 -5.24
CA PHE A 168 -8.00 -4.73 -6.25
C PHE A 168 -7.41 -3.44 -5.69
N TYR A 169 -6.11 -3.24 -5.86
CA TYR A 169 -5.45 -1.99 -5.55
C TYR A 169 -5.16 -1.23 -6.84
N LEU A 170 -5.36 0.07 -6.82
CA LEU A 170 -5.14 0.96 -7.95
C LEU A 170 -4.30 2.16 -7.49
N ASP A 171 -3.28 2.48 -8.28
CA ASP A 171 -2.34 3.55 -7.96
C ASP A 171 -2.16 4.43 -9.22
N PRO A 172 -2.83 5.60 -9.30
CA PRO A 172 -2.70 6.50 -10.43
C PRO A 172 -1.33 7.18 -10.46
N LYS A 173 -0.74 7.23 -11.64
CA LYS A 173 0.56 7.88 -11.88
C LYS A 173 0.45 8.81 -13.07
N LEU A 174 1.12 9.96 -12.97
CA LEU A 174 1.19 10.93 -14.06
C LEU A 174 2.58 10.90 -14.70
N TYR A 175 2.63 10.95 -16.02
CA TYR A 175 3.89 11.03 -16.75
C TYR A 175 3.77 11.97 -17.96
N ALA A 176 4.86 12.67 -18.28
CA ALA A 176 4.90 13.58 -19.41
C ALA A 176 4.97 12.81 -20.72
N VAL A 177 4.38 13.35 -21.78
CA VAL A 177 4.52 12.83 -23.14
C VAL A 177 6.00 12.65 -23.50
N GLY A 178 6.35 11.50 -24.08
CA GLY A 178 7.73 11.15 -24.42
C GLY A 178 8.56 10.60 -23.24
N SER A 179 8.02 10.55 -22.01
CA SER A 179 8.75 10.02 -20.85
C SER A 179 8.35 8.58 -20.46
N ARG A 180 7.54 7.91 -21.29
CA ARG A 180 7.05 6.56 -21.00
C ARG A 180 8.19 5.54 -20.82
N ASP A 181 9.25 5.66 -21.61
CA ASP A 181 10.43 4.79 -21.54
C ASP A 181 11.55 5.37 -20.66
N SER A 182 11.24 6.39 -19.86
CA SER A 182 12.20 7.02 -18.97
C SER A 182 12.62 6.07 -17.84
N SER A 183 13.91 6.09 -17.52
CA SER A 183 14.46 5.39 -16.35
C SER A 183 14.27 6.14 -15.02
N PHE A 184 13.68 7.35 -15.05
CA PHE A 184 13.39 8.10 -13.84
C PHE A 184 12.34 7.39 -12.99
N ARG A 185 12.50 7.49 -11.66
CA ARG A 185 11.60 6.87 -10.71
C ARG A 185 10.22 7.55 -10.71
N THR A 186 9.19 6.80 -11.07
CA THR A 186 7.78 7.20 -10.96
C THR A 186 7.01 6.34 -9.96
N PHE A 187 7.55 5.19 -9.59
CA PHE A 187 7.00 4.27 -8.60
C PHE A 187 7.99 4.09 -7.46
N TYR A 188 7.47 4.10 -6.23
CA TYR A 188 8.25 3.63 -5.10
C TYR A 188 7.36 2.96 -4.06
N PHE A 189 7.92 1.95 -3.39
CA PHE A 189 7.31 1.26 -2.27
C PHE A 189 8.33 1.21 -1.14
N GLU A 190 7.92 1.65 0.03
CA GLU A 190 8.74 1.58 1.24
C GLU A 190 8.26 0.42 2.11
N PRO A 191 9.08 -0.60 2.40
CA PRO A 191 8.69 -1.78 3.16
C PRO A 191 8.59 -1.47 4.66
N LYS A 192 7.56 -0.72 5.05
CA LYS A 192 7.23 -0.39 6.45
C LYS A 192 6.05 -1.21 6.93
N ILE A 193 6.15 -1.80 8.12
CA ILE A 193 5.07 -2.62 8.69
C ILE A 193 3.91 -1.74 9.14
N ALA A 194 4.18 -0.72 9.97
CA ALA A 194 3.14 0.09 10.60
C ALA A 194 2.29 0.92 9.62
N THR A 195 2.93 1.46 8.58
CA THR A 195 2.28 2.33 7.59
C THR A 195 1.89 1.60 6.31
N ASN A 196 2.12 0.29 6.23
CA ASN A 196 1.75 -0.50 5.07
C ASN A 196 0.23 -0.53 4.89
N LYS A 197 -0.22 -0.29 3.66
CA LYS A 197 -1.63 -0.24 3.27
C LYS A 197 -2.11 -1.50 2.54
N VAL A 198 -1.20 -2.42 2.18
CA VAL A 198 -1.56 -3.71 1.55
C VAL A 198 -1.97 -4.69 2.65
N ARG A 199 -3.27 -4.99 2.72
CA ARG A 199 -3.88 -5.77 3.80
C ARG A 199 -4.53 -7.07 3.32
N GLU A 200 -4.73 -7.24 2.03
CA GLU A 200 -5.38 -8.39 1.41
C GLU A 200 -4.54 -8.94 0.26
N ASP A 201 -4.76 -10.23 -0.05
CA ASP A 201 -4.39 -10.79 -1.33
C ASP A 201 -5.23 -10.08 -2.41
N ALA A 202 -4.60 -9.45 -3.39
CA ALA A 202 -5.28 -8.58 -4.33
C ALA A 202 -4.62 -8.57 -5.71
N VAL A 203 -5.37 -8.15 -6.71
CA VAL A 203 -4.81 -7.69 -7.99
C VAL A 203 -4.33 -6.26 -7.81
N HIS A 204 -3.14 -5.95 -8.31
CA HIS A 204 -2.52 -4.64 -8.14
C HIS A 204 -2.34 -3.97 -9.50
N PHE A 205 -2.84 -2.73 -9.63
CA PHE A 205 -2.78 -1.94 -10.85
C PHE A 205 -2.04 -0.61 -10.67
N ILE A 206 -1.37 -0.19 -11.73
CA ILE A 206 -1.06 1.22 -11.98
C ILE A 206 -1.97 1.70 -13.10
N ALA A 207 -2.61 2.87 -12.91
CA ALA A 207 -3.22 3.63 -13.98
C ALA A 207 -2.29 4.81 -14.32
N GLY A 208 -1.51 4.66 -15.38
CA GLY A 208 -0.61 5.71 -15.87
C GLY A 208 -1.35 6.67 -16.78
N PHE A 209 -1.32 7.98 -16.48
CA PHE A 209 -1.96 9.02 -17.30
C PHE A 209 -0.88 9.90 -17.92
N GLU A 210 -0.90 9.99 -19.24
CA GLU A 210 0.01 10.83 -20.01
C GLU A 210 -0.50 12.26 -20.06
N HIS A 211 0.39 13.24 -19.83
CA HIS A 211 0.08 14.65 -19.99
C HIS A 211 1.06 15.33 -20.95
N LYS A 212 0.55 16.29 -21.70
CA LYS A 212 1.41 17.23 -22.43
C LYS A 212 2.05 18.23 -21.46
N PRO A 213 3.19 18.82 -21.84
CA PRO A 213 3.70 19.99 -21.14
C PRO A 213 2.59 21.03 -21.00
N ARG A 214 2.53 21.69 -19.85
CA ARG A 214 1.54 22.73 -19.62
C ARG A 214 1.69 23.80 -20.69
N GLU A 215 0.62 24.07 -21.44
CA GLU A 215 0.62 25.07 -22.50
C GLU A 215 0.91 26.47 -21.95
N LYS A 216 1.27 27.42 -22.83
CA LYS A 216 1.39 28.84 -22.46
C LYS A 216 0.07 29.42 -21.92
N SER A 217 -1.06 28.82 -22.34
CA SER A 217 -2.41 29.10 -21.77
C SER A 217 -2.56 28.70 -20.31
N GLY A 218 -1.61 27.95 -19.75
CA GLY A 218 -1.65 27.46 -18.39
C GLY A 218 -2.53 26.22 -18.19
N ARG A 219 -3.01 25.56 -19.24
CA ARG A 219 -3.90 24.40 -19.16
C ARG A 219 -3.15 23.07 -19.16
N TRP A 220 -3.66 22.14 -18.36
CA TRP A 220 -3.30 20.73 -18.44
C TRP A 220 -4.06 20.03 -19.56
N ASN A 221 -3.40 19.08 -20.24
CA ASN A 221 -4.00 18.26 -21.28
C ASN A 221 -3.51 16.82 -21.10
N PHE A 222 -4.42 15.93 -20.69
CA PHE A 222 -4.19 14.49 -20.53
C PHE A 222 -4.66 13.79 -21.80
N THR A 223 -3.77 13.01 -22.42
CA THR A 223 -3.96 12.52 -23.79
C THR A 223 -4.21 11.02 -23.86
N ARG A 224 -3.74 10.29 -22.85
CA ARG A 224 -3.73 8.84 -22.87
C ARG A 224 -3.69 8.30 -21.45
N TRP A 225 -4.15 7.07 -21.28
CA TRP A 225 -3.88 6.28 -20.06
C TRP A 225 -3.52 4.84 -20.43
N ASP A 226 -2.79 4.17 -19.54
CA ASP A 226 -2.48 2.75 -19.59
C ASP A 226 -2.82 2.11 -18.23
N LEU A 227 -3.52 0.97 -18.24
CA LEU A 227 -3.75 0.17 -17.04
C LEU A 227 -2.78 -1.00 -17.03
N VAL A 228 -1.92 -1.07 -16.02
CA VAL A 228 -0.83 -2.04 -15.92
C VAL A 228 -1.07 -2.99 -14.75
N ASP A 229 -1.08 -4.30 -15.01
CA ASP A 229 -1.08 -5.35 -13.98
C ASP A 229 0.33 -5.51 -13.42
N LEU A 230 0.48 -5.39 -12.10
CA LEU A 230 1.77 -5.47 -11.41
C LEU A 230 2.21 -6.89 -11.04
N ALA A 231 1.47 -7.93 -11.40
CA ALA A 231 1.79 -9.31 -11.04
C ALA A 231 3.19 -9.76 -11.53
N GLN A 232 3.64 -9.20 -12.66
CA GLN A 232 4.97 -9.47 -13.24
C GLN A 232 5.92 -8.26 -13.15
N PHE A 233 5.51 -7.21 -12.44
CA PHE A 233 6.31 -6.01 -12.32
C PHE A 233 7.61 -6.27 -11.55
N LYS A 234 8.70 -5.72 -12.06
CA LYS A 234 10.02 -5.82 -11.46
C LYS A 234 10.51 -4.46 -11.00
N VAL A 235 11.06 -4.44 -9.81
CA VAL A 235 11.62 -3.24 -9.17
C VAL A 235 13.13 -3.36 -9.00
N LYS A 236 13.76 -2.24 -8.66
CA LYS A 236 15.13 -2.21 -8.16
C LYS A 236 15.15 -1.61 -6.76
N LEU A 237 15.99 -2.11 -5.90
CA LEU A 237 16.29 -1.46 -4.63
C LEU A 237 17.15 -0.23 -4.89
N LYS A 238 16.77 0.90 -4.32
CA LYS A 238 17.60 2.10 -4.24
C LYS A 238 17.80 2.41 -2.75
N ALA A 239 19.03 2.31 -2.30
CA ALA A 239 19.40 2.70 -0.94
C ALA A 239 19.66 4.22 -0.90
N GLU A 240 19.09 4.89 0.09
CA GLU A 240 19.28 6.31 0.34
C GLU A 240 19.50 6.53 1.84
N PHE A 241 20.55 7.25 2.21
CA PHE A 241 20.72 7.73 3.58
C PHE A 241 19.91 9.02 3.74
N GLN A 242 19.10 9.08 4.80
CA GLN A 242 18.18 10.19 5.04
C GLN A 242 18.50 10.87 6.36
N GLY A 243 18.42 12.20 6.38
CA GLY A 243 18.48 13.01 7.60
C GLY A 243 17.33 14.01 7.61
N SER A 244 16.70 14.18 8.76
CA SER A 244 15.68 15.20 8.97
C SER A 244 16.32 16.54 9.42
N ASN A 245 15.53 17.63 9.40
CA ASN A 245 15.95 18.88 10.01
C ASN A 245 16.37 18.73 11.46
N ARG A 246 15.70 17.85 12.20
CA ARG A 246 16.04 17.53 13.59
C ARG A 246 17.42 16.87 13.73
N ASP A 247 17.82 16.08 12.73
CA ASP A 247 19.12 15.40 12.74
C ASP A 247 20.24 16.34 12.31
N ILE A 248 19.94 17.30 11.41
CA ILE A 248 20.90 18.27 10.88
C ILE A 248 21.15 19.43 11.85
N TYR A 249 20.06 20.02 12.37
CA TYR A 249 20.15 21.26 13.19
C TYR A 249 20.20 20.95 14.69
N ARG A 250 21.03 20.02 15.08
CA ARG A 250 21.31 19.80 16.51
C ARG A 250 22.12 20.94 17.08
N PRO A 251 21.84 21.41 18.30
CA PRO A 251 22.58 22.53 18.90
C PRO A 251 24.09 22.35 18.90
N GLU A 252 24.57 21.13 19.17
CA GLU A 252 25.96 20.76 19.21
C GLU A 252 26.65 20.72 17.82
N ALA A 253 25.87 20.63 16.75
CA ALA A 253 26.37 20.61 15.37
C ALA A 253 26.39 21.99 14.72
N ILE A 254 25.73 22.99 15.33
CA ILE A 254 25.65 24.35 14.77
C ILE A 254 26.95 25.11 15.03
N VAL A 255 27.70 25.38 13.99
CA VAL A 255 28.99 26.10 14.09
C VAL A 255 28.80 27.62 14.14
N ALA A 256 27.75 28.12 13.49
CA ALA A 256 27.41 29.54 13.47
C ALA A 256 25.92 29.73 13.16
N THR A 257 25.37 30.84 13.65
CA THR A 257 23.99 31.24 13.33
C THR A 257 23.96 32.74 13.01
N SER A 258 23.01 33.17 12.15
CA SER A 258 22.79 34.60 11.94
C SER A 258 22.22 35.22 13.19
N ALA A 259 22.65 36.44 13.51
CA ALA A 259 21.96 37.25 14.52
C ALA A 259 20.52 37.48 14.09
N LYS A 260 19.58 37.37 15.05
CA LYS A 260 18.17 37.73 14.83
C LYS A 260 18.00 39.22 14.83
#